data_9ea70e9da8746ed788fc2a7519d84d6b
#
_entry.id   9ea70e9da8746ed788fc2a7519d84d6b
#
_cell.length_a   1.000
_cell.length_b   1.000
_cell.length_c   1.000
_cell.angle_alpha   90.00
_cell.angle_beta   90.00
_cell.angle_gamma   90.00
#
_symmetry.space_group_name_H-M   'P 1'
#
loop_
_entity.id
_entity.type
_entity.pdbx_description
1 polymer ?
#
loop_
_entity_poly.entity_id
_entity_poly.type
_entity_poly.pdbx_seq_one_letter_code
_entity_poly.pdbx_strand_id
1 'polypeptide(L)'
;DRLQNMKDRCAELGLTLVETTTPDPMSDAGTSGTQQFVLEDVPRAVDQYGTETAFFGTNTSQQEPMIKCVVNTKSYFTMPSDPSPFVGFPSALGIEVPADKLYDSDYMMNAISEKLAEADMTGHMGTWTAPLMTLFMTGSYAYAEAFCEGKTNGEKLDAEVFKQTLSEAAGGEVDVENITDGGTTYDNGFFIMCSYERF
;
A
#
# COMPACT_ATOMS: atom_id res chain seq x y z
N ASP A 1 -1.56 -16.47 8.10
CA ASP A 1 -2.36 -15.97 6.97
C ASP A 1 -2.67 -14.50 7.23
N ARG A 2 -2.45 -13.63 6.22
CA ARG A 2 -2.63 -12.16 6.34
C ARG A 2 -4.03 -11.78 6.80
N LEU A 3 -5.06 -12.44 6.29
CA LEU A 3 -6.45 -12.17 6.65
C LEU A 3 -6.71 -12.50 8.13
N GLN A 4 -6.17 -13.61 8.63
CA GLN A 4 -6.31 -13.96 10.05
C GLN A 4 -5.62 -12.95 10.94
N ASN A 5 -4.40 -12.54 10.60
CA ASN A 5 -3.67 -11.50 11.34
C ASN A 5 -4.45 -10.17 11.37
N MET A 6 -5.09 -9.79 10.25
CA MET A 6 -5.95 -8.60 10.20
C MET A 6 -7.18 -8.75 11.10
N LYS A 7 -7.84 -9.92 11.08
CA LYS A 7 -8.99 -10.23 11.98
C LYS A 7 -8.60 -10.11 13.44
N ASP A 8 -7.50 -10.74 13.81
CA ASP A 8 -7.01 -10.76 15.19
C ASP A 8 -6.67 -9.34 15.64
N ARG A 9 -5.99 -8.57 14.79
CA ARG A 9 -5.62 -7.19 15.11
C ARG A 9 -6.83 -6.25 15.20
N CYS A 10 -7.80 -6.40 14.31
CA CYS A 10 -9.06 -5.63 14.40
C CYS A 10 -9.80 -5.95 15.71
N ALA A 11 -9.88 -7.23 16.09
CA ALA A 11 -10.52 -7.64 17.34
C ALA A 11 -9.81 -7.07 18.58
N GLU A 12 -8.47 -7.07 18.60
CA GLU A 12 -7.68 -6.46 19.68
C GLU A 12 -7.93 -4.95 19.82
N LEU A 13 -8.12 -4.27 18.69
CA LEU A 13 -8.38 -2.83 18.66
C LEU A 13 -9.86 -2.46 18.83
N GLY A 14 -10.75 -3.44 18.98
CA GLY A 14 -12.19 -3.22 19.07
C GLY A 14 -12.83 -2.75 17.74
N LEU A 15 -12.19 -3.02 16.61
CA LEU A 15 -12.69 -2.71 15.29
C LEU A 15 -13.51 -3.88 14.72
N THR A 16 -14.60 -3.57 14.04
CA THR A 16 -15.38 -4.55 13.29
C THR A 16 -14.79 -4.74 11.90
N LEU A 17 -14.30 -5.94 11.58
CA LEU A 17 -13.84 -6.27 10.24
C LEU A 17 -14.97 -6.94 9.46
N VAL A 18 -15.26 -6.42 8.28
CA VAL A 18 -16.24 -6.96 7.33
C VAL A 18 -15.51 -7.41 6.07
N GLU A 19 -15.73 -8.65 5.67
CA GLU A 19 -15.15 -9.21 4.46
C GLU A 19 -16.16 -9.12 3.31
N THR A 20 -15.68 -8.71 2.14
CA THR A 20 -16.44 -8.77 0.90
C THR A 20 -15.58 -9.40 -0.19
N THR A 21 -16.21 -10.07 -1.14
CA THR A 21 -15.53 -10.74 -2.24
C THR A 21 -15.89 -10.08 -3.55
N THR A 22 -14.90 -9.50 -4.22
CA THR A 22 -15.06 -8.96 -5.56
C THR A 22 -14.94 -10.08 -6.61
N PRO A 23 -15.53 -9.90 -7.82
CA PRO A 23 -15.20 -10.76 -8.96
C PRO A 23 -13.69 -10.80 -9.18
N ASP A 24 -13.17 -11.98 -9.50
CA ASP A 24 -11.74 -12.15 -9.82
C ASP A 24 -11.42 -11.38 -11.11
N PRO A 25 -10.44 -10.45 -11.10
CA PRO A 25 -10.04 -9.71 -12.30
C PRO A 25 -9.46 -10.59 -13.42
N MET A 26 -9.11 -11.83 -13.11
CA MET A 26 -8.65 -12.83 -14.09
C MET A 26 -9.78 -13.74 -14.62
N SER A 27 -11.02 -13.56 -14.11
CA SER A 27 -12.21 -14.28 -14.60
C SER A 27 -12.76 -13.66 -15.90
N ASP A 28 -13.83 -14.26 -16.44
CA ASP A 28 -14.53 -13.74 -17.63
C ASP A 28 -15.07 -12.31 -17.44
N ALA A 29 -15.40 -11.92 -16.20
CA ALA A 29 -15.81 -10.56 -15.87
C ALA A 29 -14.65 -9.54 -15.98
N GLY A 30 -13.42 -10.02 -15.87
CA GLY A 30 -12.20 -9.25 -16.00
C GLY A 30 -12.06 -8.11 -14.98
N THR A 31 -11.07 -7.28 -15.22
CA THR A 31 -10.82 -6.07 -14.41
C THR A 31 -12.04 -5.15 -14.35
N SER A 32 -12.80 -5.03 -15.44
CA SER A 32 -13.99 -4.18 -15.49
C SER A 32 -15.09 -4.66 -14.54
N GLY A 33 -15.28 -5.98 -14.41
CA GLY A 33 -16.25 -6.55 -13.46
C GLY A 33 -15.84 -6.28 -12.01
N THR A 34 -14.56 -6.40 -11.69
CA THR A 34 -14.02 -6.04 -10.37
C THR A 34 -14.24 -4.57 -10.05
N GLN A 35 -13.94 -3.69 -11.01
CA GLN A 35 -14.10 -2.23 -10.83
C GLN A 35 -15.56 -1.82 -10.66
N GLN A 36 -16.46 -2.37 -11.47
CA GLN A 36 -17.88 -2.11 -11.36
C GLN A 36 -18.44 -2.55 -10.00
N PHE A 37 -18.03 -3.73 -9.54
CA PHE A 37 -18.42 -4.21 -8.21
C PHE A 37 -17.99 -3.24 -7.11
N VAL A 38 -16.75 -2.74 -7.13
CA VAL A 38 -16.25 -1.79 -6.12
C VAL A 38 -17.03 -0.48 -6.14
N LEU A 39 -17.37 0.03 -7.34
CA LEU A 39 -18.17 1.26 -7.49
C LEU A 39 -19.58 1.13 -6.88
N GLU A 40 -20.13 -0.07 -6.81
CA GLU A 40 -21.44 -0.35 -6.22
C GLU A 40 -21.34 -0.73 -4.73
N ASP A 41 -20.31 -1.50 -4.36
CA ASP A 41 -20.17 -2.07 -3.02
C ASP A 41 -19.71 -1.05 -1.98
N VAL A 42 -18.77 -0.17 -2.32
CA VAL A 42 -18.26 0.84 -1.37
C VAL A 42 -19.38 1.80 -0.90
N PRO A 43 -20.17 2.43 -1.76
CA PRO A 43 -21.30 3.25 -1.31
C PRO A 43 -22.32 2.46 -0.49
N ARG A 44 -22.65 1.23 -0.89
CA ARG A 44 -23.56 0.36 -0.14
C ARG A 44 -23.03 0.04 1.26
N ALA A 45 -21.73 -0.22 1.39
CA ALA A 45 -21.11 -0.46 2.69
C ALA A 45 -21.16 0.80 3.58
N VAL A 46 -20.92 1.98 3.01
CA VAL A 46 -21.04 3.25 3.75
C VAL A 46 -22.48 3.51 4.18
N ASP A 47 -23.46 3.24 3.33
CA ASP A 47 -24.88 3.33 3.70
C ASP A 47 -25.24 2.40 4.86
N GLN A 48 -24.61 1.23 4.92
CA GLN A 48 -24.87 0.24 5.96
C GLN A 48 -24.10 0.49 7.26
N TYR A 49 -22.83 0.89 7.18
CA TYR A 49 -21.92 0.96 8.32
C TYR A 49 -21.53 2.38 8.72
N GLY A 50 -21.87 3.38 7.92
CA GLY A 50 -21.53 4.78 8.16
C GLY A 50 -20.20 5.22 7.53
N THR A 51 -19.97 6.53 7.57
CA THR A 51 -18.78 7.18 6.97
C THR A 51 -17.47 6.85 7.69
N GLU A 52 -17.53 6.39 8.94
CA GLU A 52 -16.34 5.94 9.70
C GLU A 52 -15.81 4.56 9.22
N THR A 53 -16.30 4.08 8.08
CA THR A 53 -15.83 2.83 7.46
C THR A 53 -14.53 3.07 6.71
N ALA A 54 -13.51 2.24 7.00
CA ALA A 54 -12.23 2.24 6.30
C ALA A 54 -12.16 1.06 5.32
N PHE A 55 -11.74 1.34 4.09
CA PHE A 55 -11.64 0.35 3.02
C PHE A 55 -10.20 -0.05 2.75
N PHE A 56 -10.01 -1.33 2.47
CA PHE A 56 -8.76 -1.93 2.02
C PHE A 56 -9.03 -2.92 0.90
N GLY A 57 -8.41 -2.70 -0.26
CA GLY A 57 -8.50 -3.60 -1.40
C GLY A 57 -7.26 -4.50 -1.50
N THR A 58 -7.45 -5.76 -1.87
CA THR A 58 -6.37 -6.75 -1.97
C THR A 58 -5.78 -6.89 -3.37
N ASN A 59 -6.30 -6.12 -4.35
CA ASN A 59 -5.85 -6.17 -5.74
C ASN A 59 -5.76 -4.76 -6.34
N THR A 60 -4.75 -4.53 -7.18
CA THR A 60 -4.50 -3.22 -7.81
C THR A 60 -5.68 -2.71 -8.63
N SER A 61 -6.46 -3.59 -9.27
CA SER A 61 -7.64 -3.20 -10.06
C SER A 61 -8.75 -2.54 -9.23
N GLN A 62 -8.77 -2.77 -7.91
CA GLN A 62 -9.75 -2.21 -6.98
C GLN A 62 -9.42 -0.77 -6.54
N GLN A 63 -8.16 -0.33 -6.66
CA GLN A 63 -7.68 0.86 -5.97
C GLN A 63 -8.30 2.15 -6.50
N GLU A 64 -8.25 2.37 -7.81
CA GLU A 64 -8.82 3.58 -8.42
C GLU A 64 -10.32 3.75 -8.12
N PRO A 65 -11.20 2.77 -8.40
CA PRO A 65 -12.63 2.91 -8.08
C PRO A 65 -12.89 3.05 -6.58
N MET A 66 -12.11 2.39 -5.72
CA MET A 66 -12.24 2.51 -4.28
C MET A 66 -11.91 3.93 -3.79
N ILE A 67 -10.79 4.50 -4.21
CA ILE A 67 -10.41 5.88 -3.88
C ILE A 67 -11.48 6.87 -4.34
N LYS A 68 -11.99 6.73 -5.58
CA LYS A 68 -13.09 7.56 -6.09
C LYS A 68 -14.34 7.50 -5.21
N CYS A 69 -14.75 6.29 -4.83
CA CYS A 69 -15.91 6.11 -3.96
C CYS A 69 -15.69 6.69 -2.57
N VAL A 70 -14.50 6.48 -2.00
CA VAL A 70 -14.16 7.01 -0.66
C VAL A 70 -14.18 8.54 -0.66
N VAL A 71 -13.68 9.21 -1.70
CA VAL A 71 -13.81 10.68 -1.83
C VAL A 71 -15.27 11.11 -1.87
N ASN A 72 -16.10 10.40 -2.63
CA ASN A 72 -17.52 10.74 -2.79
C ASN A 72 -18.35 10.49 -1.52
N THR A 73 -18.04 9.44 -0.77
CA THR A 73 -18.77 9.04 0.44
C THR A 73 -18.19 9.64 1.73
N LYS A 74 -17.05 10.32 1.65
CA LYS A 74 -16.34 10.86 2.82
C LYS A 74 -15.95 9.80 3.86
N SER A 75 -15.69 8.59 3.39
CA SER A 75 -15.22 7.48 4.20
C SER A 75 -13.68 7.42 4.26
N TYR A 76 -13.08 6.29 4.61
CA TYR A 76 -11.63 6.17 4.77
C TYR A 76 -11.04 5.14 3.81
N PHE A 77 -9.84 5.40 3.34
CA PHE A 77 -9.05 4.46 2.57
C PHE A 77 -7.69 4.24 3.25
N THR A 78 -7.41 3.00 3.62
CA THR A 78 -6.21 2.72 4.42
C THR A 78 -4.92 2.89 3.63
N MET A 79 -4.78 2.16 2.53
CA MET A 79 -3.66 2.26 1.58
C MET A 79 -3.91 1.33 0.37
N PRO A 80 -3.21 1.51 -0.76
CA PRO A 80 -3.22 0.55 -1.86
C PRO A 80 -2.69 -0.83 -1.45
N SER A 81 -3.13 -1.89 -2.16
CA SER A 81 -2.62 -3.26 -1.99
C SER A 81 -1.11 -3.38 -2.23
N ASP A 82 -0.61 -2.58 -3.17
CA ASP A 82 0.80 -2.36 -3.43
C ASP A 82 1.12 -0.93 -2.99
N PRO A 83 1.52 -0.70 -1.73
CA PRO A 83 1.62 0.64 -1.17
C PRO A 83 2.54 1.54 -1.99
N SER A 84 1.95 2.60 -2.54
CA SER A 84 2.62 3.53 -3.44
C SER A 84 1.74 4.76 -3.69
N PRO A 85 2.30 5.98 -3.73
CA PRO A 85 1.56 7.17 -4.13
C PRO A 85 1.13 7.15 -5.61
N PHE A 86 1.73 6.26 -6.43
CA PHE A 86 1.41 6.12 -7.85
C PHE A 86 0.30 5.10 -8.16
N VAL A 87 -0.17 4.34 -7.17
CA VAL A 87 -1.19 3.31 -7.37
C VAL A 87 -2.59 3.84 -7.01
N GLY A 88 -3.43 3.98 -8.01
CA GLY A 88 -4.84 4.39 -7.90
C GLY A 88 -5.05 5.89 -7.71
N PHE A 89 -4.22 6.58 -6.93
CA PHE A 89 -4.37 7.99 -6.62
C PHE A 89 -4.35 8.91 -7.85
N PRO A 90 -3.38 8.83 -8.78
CA PRO A 90 -3.33 9.77 -9.90
C PRO A 90 -4.61 9.75 -10.73
N SER A 91 -5.06 8.58 -11.15
CA SER A 91 -6.27 8.43 -11.96
C SER A 91 -7.56 8.72 -11.17
N ALA A 92 -7.61 8.34 -9.90
CA ALA A 92 -8.78 8.59 -9.06
C ALA A 92 -9.00 10.08 -8.75
N LEU A 93 -7.91 10.83 -8.53
CA LEU A 93 -7.94 12.24 -8.15
C LEU A 93 -7.74 13.20 -9.34
N GLY A 94 -7.57 12.67 -10.57
CA GLY A 94 -7.32 13.48 -11.75
C GLY A 94 -5.98 14.23 -11.71
N ILE A 95 -4.95 13.61 -11.13
CA ILE A 95 -3.61 14.18 -11.08
C ILE A 95 -2.89 13.88 -12.40
N GLU A 96 -2.55 14.92 -13.14
CA GLU A 96 -1.68 14.81 -14.31
C GLU A 96 -0.22 14.81 -13.87
N VAL A 97 0.50 13.71 -14.17
CA VAL A 97 1.90 13.54 -13.78
C VAL A 97 2.79 13.96 -14.94
N PRO A 98 3.58 15.04 -14.81
CA PRO A 98 4.54 15.44 -15.84
C PRO A 98 5.58 14.35 -16.11
N ALA A 99 6.08 14.24 -17.34
CA ALA A 99 7.00 13.18 -17.74
C ALA A 99 8.32 13.16 -16.92
N ASP A 100 8.76 14.30 -16.45
CA ASP A 100 9.94 14.45 -15.58
C ASP A 100 9.64 14.14 -14.10
N LYS A 101 8.36 13.86 -13.74
CA LYS A 101 7.88 13.57 -12.39
C LYS A 101 7.33 12.14 -12.20
N LEU A 102 7.45 11.28 -13.21
CA LEU A 102 6.90 9.93 -13.20
C LEU A 102 7.38 9.04 -12.04
N TYR A 103 8.54 9.38 -11.45
CA TYR A 103 9.13 8.62 -10.34
C TYR A 103 9.47 9.51 -9.13
N ASP A 104 8.95 10.74 -9.10
CA ASP A 104 9.16 11.71 -8.02
C ASP A 104 8.08 11.51 -6.95
N SER A 105 8.43 10.75 -5.90
CA SER A 105 7.49 10.46 -4.81
C SER A 105 7.07 11.71 -4.05
N ASP A 106 7.97 12.66 -3.83
CA ASP A 106 7.66 13.91 -3.12
C ASP A 106 6.64 14.74 -3.90
N TYR A 107 6.81 14.82 -5.23
CA TYR A 107 5.84 15.45 -6.10
C TYR A 107 4.45 14.80 -5.97
N MET A 108 4.40 13.47 -6.04
CA MET A 108 3.13 12.75 -5.94
C MET A 108 2.47 12.89 -4.58
N MET A 109 3.22 12.78 -3.50
CA MET A 109 2.70 12.95 -2.13
C MET A 109 2.08 14.34 -1.95
N ASN A 110 2.76 15.39 -2.41
CA ASN A 110 2.24 16.75 -2.36
C ASN A 110 0.98 16.92 -3.22
N ALA A 111 0.99 16.42 -4.47
CA ALA A 111 -0.17 16.51 -5.36
C ALA A 111 -1.40 15.77 -4.82
N ILE A 112 -1.22 14.60 -4.20
CA ILE A 112 -2.30 13.86 -3.54
C ILE A 112 -2.85 14.67 -2.36
N SER A 113 -1.97 15.18 -1.49
CA SER A 113 -2.36 15.99 -0.34
C SER A 113 -3.17 17.23 -0.74
N GLU A 114 -2.73 17.95 -1.78
CA GLU A 114 -3.46 19.10 -2.33
C GLU A 114 -4.85 18.70 -2.84
N LYS A 115 -4.94 17.62 -3.62
CA LYS A 115 -6.23 17.13 -4.15
C LYS A 115 -7.20 16.66 -3.08
N LEU A 116 -6.69 16.01 -2.05
CA LEU A 116 -7.52 15.59 -0.92
C LEU A 116 -7.96 16.78 -0.06
N ALA A 117 -7.13 17.79 0.12
CA ALA A 117 -7.51 19.03 0.79
C ALA A 117 -8.59 19.79 0.00
N GLU A 118 -8.45 19.92 -1.34
CA GLU A 118 -9.49 20.49 -2.22
C GLU A 118 -10.83 19.74 -2.11
N ALA A 119 -10.78 18.44 -1.87
CA ALA A 119 -11.97 17.58 -1.72
C ALA A 119 -12.49 17.49 -0.28
N ASP A 120 -11.93 18.20 0.70
CA ASP A 120 -12.25 18.10 2.12
C ASP A 120 -12.10 16.64 2.65
N MET A 121 -10.97 16.02 2.32
CA MET A 121 -10.62 14.64 2.65
C MET A 121 -9.29 14.50 3.40
N THR A 122 -8.77 15.59 3.94
CA THR A 122 -7.54 15.56 4.75
C THR A 122 -7.69 14.60 5.94
N GLY A 123 -6.72 13.71 6.10
CA GLY A 123 -6.74 12.69 7.15
C GLY A 123 -7.53 11.42 6.83
N HIS A 124 -8.12 11.29 5.65
CA HIS A 124 -8.97 10.14 5.29
C HIS A 124 -8.25 9.05 4.52
N MET A 125 -7.08 9.32 3.96
CA MET A 125 -6.34 8.37 3.13
C MET A 125 -4.85 8.34 3.49
N GLY A 126 -4.18 7.27 3.08
CA GLY A 126 -2.74 7.19 3.25
C GLY A 126 -2.09 6.15 2.35
N THR A 127 -0.77 6.20 2.30
CA THR A 127 0.08 5.23 1.57
C THR A 127 1.50 5.23 2.14
N TRP A 128 2.35 4.35 1.64
CA TRP A 128 3.79 4.44 1.89
C TRP A 128 4.40 5.62 1.13
N THR A 129 5.42 6.22 1.73
CA THR A 129 6.16 7.36 1.13
C THR A 129 6.97 6.96 -0.09
N ALA A 130 7.37 5.68 -0.19
CA ALA A 130 8.08 5.13 -1.33
C ALA A 130 7.26 4.04 -2.03
N PRO A 131 7.31 3.96 -3.39
CA PRO A 131 6.64 2.90 -4.14
C PRO A 131 7.25 1.54 -3.83
N LEU A 132 6.43 0.59 -3.34
CA LEU A 132 6.85 -0.76 -2.91
C LEU A 132 7.74 -1.47 -3.94
N MET A 133 7.31 -1.50 -5.20
CA MET A 133 8.03 -2.25 -6.24
C MET A 133 9.38 -1.61 -6.57
N THR A 134 9.44 -0.28 -6.68
CA THR A 134 10.69 0.44 -6.91
C THR A 134 11.64 0.27 -5.73
N LEU A 135 11.11 0.37 -4.51
CA LEU A 135 11.87 0.16 -3.28
C LEU A 135 12.55 -1.22 -3.27
N PHE A 136 11.81 -2.29 -3.58
CA PHE A 136 12.38 -3.63 -3.63
C PHE A 136 13.45 -3.78 -4.70
N MET A 137 13.23 -3.25 -5.88
CA MET A 137 14.19 -3.33 -6.99
C MET A 137 15.49 -2.59 -6.66
N THR A 138 15.39 -1.32 -6.27
CA THR A 138 16.55 -0.47 -6.01
C THR A 138 17.31 -0.88 -4.75
N GLY A 139 16.60 -1.18 -3.67
CA GLY A 139 17.22 -1.62 -2.42
C GLY A 139 17.90 -2.99 -2.54
N SER A 140 17.28 -3.95 -3.25
CA SER A 140 17.90 -5.25 -3.49
C SER A 140 19.14 -5.15 -4.42
N TYR A 141 19.10 -4.25 -5.41
CA TYR A 141 20.27 -3.98 -6.25
C TYR A 141 21.43 -3.41 -5.42
N ALA A 142 21.16 -2.39 -4.59
CA ALA A 142 22.16 -1.81 -3.70
C ALA A 142 22.73 -2.82 -2.70
N TYR A 143 21.90 -3.74 -2.19
CA TYR A 143 22.36 -4.85 -1.36
C TYR A 143 23.30 -5.79 -2.13
N ALA A 144 22.99 -6.12 -3.38
CA ALA A 144 23.84 -6.97 -4.21
C ALA A 144 25.21 -6.30 -4.50
N GLU A 145 25.23 -4.97 -4.71
CA GLU A 145 26.49 -4.22 -4.81
C GLU A 145 27.29 -4.29 -3.51
N ALA A 146 26.66 -4.07 -2.36
CA ALA A 146 27.31 -4.18 -1.05
C ALA A 146 27.87 -5.59 -0.80
N PHE A 147 27.16 -6.63 -1.23
CA PHE A 147 27.64 -8.01 -1.17
C PHE A 147 28.90 -8.22 -2.04
N CYS A 148 28.89 -7.76 -3.29
CA CYS A 148 30.05 -7.86 -4.20
C CYS A 148 31.26 -7.08 -3.70
N GLU A 149 31.04 -5.98 -2.98
CA GLU A 149 32.09 -5.16 -2.37
C GLU A 149 32.61 -5.70 -1.02
N GLY A 150 32.06 -6.82 -0.54
CA GLY A 150 32.44 -7.42 0.75
C GLY A 150 31.99 -6.63 1.97
N LYS A 151 30.91 -5.84 1.84
CA LYS A 151 30.32 -5.02 2.92
C LYS A 151 29.28 -5.77 3.74
N THR A 152 28.96 -7.02 3.37
CA THR A 152 28.04 -7.90 4.09
C THR A 152 28.77 -9.00 4.82
N ASN A 153 28.08 -9.75 5.69
CA ASN A 153 28.67 -10.89 6.40
C ASN A 153 28.99 -12.09 5.49
N GLY A 154 28.55 -12.11 4.21
CA GLY A 154 28.91 -13.07 3.18
C GLY A 154 28.29 -14.47 3.28
N GLU A 155 27.65 -14.82 4.40
CA GLU A 155 27.14 -16.18 4.64
C GLU A 155 25.62 -16.30 4.49
N LYS A 156 24.89 -15.27 4.88
CA LYS A 156 23.43 -15.17 4.84
C LYS A 156 23.04 -13.77 4.40
N LEU A 157 21.74 -13.53 4.23
CA LEU A 157 21.28 -12.16 4.11
C LEU A 157 21.65 -11.39 5.38
N ASP A 158 22.44 -10.35 5.22
CA ASP A 158 22.78 -9.42 6.29
C ASP A 158 21.64 -8.44 6.47
N ALA A 159 20.77 -8.68 7.48
CA ALA A 159 19.55 -7.93 7.68
C ALA A 159 19.81 -6.44 7.95
N GLU A 160 20.91 -6.10 8.62
CA GLU A 160 21.25 -4.70 8.89
C GLU A 160 21.65 -3.96 7.61
N VAL A 161 22.51 -4.57 6.79
CA VAL A 161 22.88 -3.99 5.49
C VAL A 161 21.69 -3.93 4.56
N PHE A 162 20.81 -4.94 4.58
CA PHE A 162 19.59 -4.94 3.77
C PHE A 162 18.60 -3.84 4.20
N LYS A 163 18.39 -3.68 5.50
CA LYS A 163 17.60 -2.58 6.06
C LYS A 163 18.16 -1.21 5.63
N GLN A 164 19.49 -1.05 5.72
CA GLN A 164 20.15 0.19 5.31
C GLN A 164 19.95 0.49 3.82
N THR A 165 20.18 -0.48 2.93
CA THR A 165 20.02 -0.27 1.47
C THR A 165 18.57 0.03 1.08
N LEU A 166 17.61 -0.60 1.76
CA LEU A 166 16.18 -0.28 1.57
C LEU A 166 15.84 1.13 2.07
N SER A 167 16.36 1.52 3.23
CA SER A 167 16.11 2.86 3.80
C SER A 167 16.70 3.98 2.93
N GLU A 168 17.89 3.76 2.38
CA GLU A 168 18.51 4.69 1.42
C GLU A 168 17.69 4.77 0.13
N ALA A 169 17.20 3.64 -0.39
CA ALA A 169 16.34 3.59 -1.59
C ALA A 169 14.97 4.23 -1.36
N ALA A 170 14.44 4.16 -0.14
CA ALA A 170 13.16 4.77 0.23
C ALA A 170 13.28 6.28 0.51
N GLY A 171 14.49 6.79 0.76
CA GLY A 171 14.67 8.14 1.30
C GLY A 171 14.12 8.31 2.72
N GLY A 172 13.96 7.22 3.47
CA GLY A 172 13.36 7.22 4.81
C GLY A 172 13.53 5.89 5.52
N GLU A 173 12.98 5.80 6.74
CA GLU A 173 13.11 4.58 7.54
C GLU A 173 12.30 3.42 6.94
N VAL A 174 12.95 2.25 6.85
CA VAL A 174 12.34 0.98 6.45
C VAL A 174 12.61 -0.04 7.56
N ASP A 175 11.56 -0.68 8.05
CA ASP A 175 11.70 -1.81 8.97
C ASP A 175 11.72 -3.14 8.22
N VAL A 176 12.59 -4.04 8.68
CA VAL A 176 12.77 -5.37 8.12
C VAL A 176 12.70 -6.39 9.26
N GLU A 177 11.69 -7.25 9.22
CA GLU A 177 11.51 -8.31 10.22
C GLU A 177 11.44 -9.68 9.54
N ASN A 178 12.05 -10.70 10.14
CA ASN A 178 11.94 -12.06 9.64
C ASN A 178 10.50 -12.56 9.72
N ILE A 179 10.03 -13.22 8.67
CA ILE A 179 8.73 -13.90 8.68
C ILE A 179 8.79 -15.08 9.65
N THR A 180 7.82 -15.13 10.56
CA THR A 180 7.56 -16.28 11.42
C THR A 180 6.19 -16.85 11.12
N ASP A 181 6.11 -18.14 10.77
CA ASP A 181 4.87 -18.85 10.53
C ASP A 181 4.90 -20.22 11.21
N GLY A 182 3.82 -20.58 11.91
CA GLY A 182 3.71 -21.83 12.64
C GLY A 182 4.85 -22.08 13.66
N GLY A 183 5.45 -21.02 14.22
CA GLY A 183 6.60 -21.10 15.14
C GLY A 183 7.95 -21.28 14.44
N THR A 184 8.01 -21.24 13.11
CA THR A 184 9.23 -21.29 12.31
C THR A 184 9.57 -19.88 11.83
N THR A 185 10.78 -19.42 12.16
CA THR A 185 11.32 -18.15 11.63
C THR A 185 12.17 -18.46 10.39
N TYR A 186 11.90 -17.75 9.30
CA TYR A 186 12.59 -17.94 8.02
C TYR A 186 13.76 -16.96 7.89
N ASP A 187 14.96 -17.47 7.71
CA ASP A 187 16.19 -16.65 7.57
C ASP A 187 16.25 -15.86 6.24
N ASN A 188 15.42 -16.22 5.27
CA ASN A 188 15.39 -15.63 3.92
C ASN A 188 14.00 -15.08 3.52
N GLY A 189 13.12 -14.94 4.47
CA GLY A 189 11.79 -14.36 4.30
C GLY A 189 11.60 -13.18 5.23
N PHE A 190 11.18 -12.03 4.69
CA PHE A 190 11.09 -10.78 5.45
C PHE A 190 9.74 -10.11 5.24
N PHE A 191 9.20 -9.55 6.32
CA PHE A 191 8.27 -8.44 6.26
C PHE A 191 9.06 -7.14 6.16
N ILE A 192 8.65 -6.29 5.24
CA ILE A 192 9.25 -4.98 5.02
C ILE A 192 8.16 -3.95 5.18
N MET A 193 8.40 -2.94 6.01
CA MET A 193 7.50 -1.82 6.24
C MET A 193 8.22 -0.52 6.00
N CYS A 194 7.69 0.31 5.12
CA CYS A 194 8.16 1.67 4.86
C CYS A 194 7.35 2.69 5.66
N SER A 195 7.86 3.88 5.80
CA SER A 195 7.15 5.01 6.40
C SER A 195 5.78 5.21 5.75
N TYR A 196 4.76 5.39 6.58
CA TYR A 196 3.38 5.60 6.16
C TYR A 196 3.01 7.08 6.32
N GLU A 197 2.48 7.66 5.26
CA GLU A 197 1.95 9.02 5.27
C GLU A 197 0.43 9.01 5.24
N ARG A 198 -0.16 9.81 6.09
CA ARG A 198 -1.60 10.06 6.12
C ARG A 198 -1.85 11.48 5.60
N PHE A 199 -2.54 11.55 4.48
CA PHE A 199 -2.88 12.81 3.82
C PHE A 199 -3.98 13.59 4.53
#